data_aec6408276b0e2ca4afc566b80644a0f
#
_entry.id   aec6408276b0e2ca4afc566b80644a0f
#
_cell.length_a   1.000
_cell.length_b   1.000
_cell.length_c   1.000
_cell.angle_alpha   90.00
_cell.angle_beta   90.00
_cell.angle_gamma   90.00
#
_symmetry.space_group_name_H-M   'P 1'
#
loop_
_entity.id
_entity.type
_entity.pdbx_description
1 polymer ?
#
loop_
_entity_poly.entity_id
_entity_poly.type
_entity_poly.pdbx_seq_one_letter_code
_entity_poly.pdbx_strand_id
1 'polypeptide(L)'
;MIRKAGAAVAAAVFMSSFGASVATAAPIHTPISRARAGGYTDLSVPSSMGPIKVQVQWAARGGSAALYVLDGLRAPADHSQWTTDTDALRQFADDNVTLVFPVGGHSSFYTDWYRPSSTNGQETTYKWETFLTRELPAYLQRYGVSRTNNAIVGASMGGNAALTLAAHHRDQFRFAGSFSGFLHPTFPLWNEAMRAAMWDEGNFNLDDMWGPVGDPAWSRNDATEQAELLRGLPMYVSTGNGLPGPPDLPFGVGNTVNAMGLETMTTAAAQMFRDRLAALGITARIDVMDGTHTWPYWQQALATARPMILDALGAH
;
A
#
# COMPACT_ATOMS: atom_id res chain seq x y z
N MET A 1 -19.56 -32.25 -32.83
CA MET A 1 -18.80 -32.67 -31.62
C MET A 1 -17.54 -31.81 -31.55
N ILE A 2 -17.59 -30.70 -30.87
CA ILE A 2 -16.43 -29.82 -30.61
C ILE A 2 -16.20 -29.89 -29.10
N ARG A 3 -15.09 -30.53 -28.73
CA ARG A 3 -14.68 -30.67 -27.33
C ARG A 3 -14.21 -29.32 -26.81
N LYS A 4 -14.84 -28.89 -25.73
CA LYS A 4 -14.37 -27.75 -24.87
C LYS A 4 -13.09 -28.20 -24.17
N ALA A 5 -11.97 -27.61 -24.53
CA ALA A 5 -10.76 -27.59 -23.73
C ALA A 5 -10.64 -26.17 -23.22
N GLY A 6 -10.82 -25.97 -21.94
CA GLY A 6 -10.71 -24.65 -21.35
C GLY A 6 -10.57 -24.72 -19.85
N ALA A 7 -9.66 -23.98 -19.34
CA ALA A 7 -9.54 -23.51 -17.96
C ALA A 7 -9.18 -24.56 -16.89
N ALA A 8 -7.91 -24.91 -16.82
CA ALA A 8 -7.30 -25.52 -15.65
C ALA A 8 -5.84 -25.03 -15.50
N VAL A 9 -5.61 -23.77 -15.27
CA VAL A 9 -4.25 -23.23 -15.03
C VAL A 9 -4.20 -22.25 -13.82
N ALA A 10 -5.31 -22.01 -13.10
CA ALA A 10 -5.31 -20.98 -12.05
C ALA A 10 -5.23 -21.50 -10.60
N ALA A 11 -5.04 -22.80 -10.35
CA ALA A 11 -5.24 -23.33 -8.99
C ALA A 11 -3.99 -23.94 -8.32
N ALA A 12 -2.78 -23.71 -8.79
CA ALA A 12 -1.61 -24.47 -8.29
C ALA A 12 -0.51 -23.61 -7.63
N VAL A 13 -0.75 -22.37 -7.18
CA VAL A 13 0.35 -21.48 -6.72
C VAL A 13 0.32 -21.16 -5.22
N PHE A 14 -0.65 -21.59 -4.42
CA PHE A 14 -0.75 -21.19 -3.02
C PHE A 14 -0.76 -22.39 -2.06
N MET A 15 0.38 -22.93 -1.74
CA MET A 15 0.59 -23.74 -0.52
C MET A 15 2.03 -23.60 -0.04
N SER A 16 2.26 -22.74 0.92
CA SER A 16 3.34 -22.88 1.90
C SER A 16 2.95 -22.20 3.22
N SER A 17 2.55 -23.03 4.17
CA SER A 17 2.21 -22.64 5.53
C SER A 17 3.46 -22.26 6.32
N PHE A 18 3.54 -21.03 6.79
CA PHE A 18 4.42 -20.63 7.88
C PHE A 18 3.59 -20.30 9.12
N GLY A 19 3.80 -21.07 10.19
CA GLY A 19 3.19 -20.82 11.48
C GLY A 19 3.70 -19.51 12.08
N ALA A 20 2.81 -18.54 12.28
CA ALA A 20 3.09 -17.31 12.98
C ALA A 20 2.78 -17.48 14.48
N SER A 21 3.77 -17.23 15.34
CA SER A 21 3.58 -17.09 16.79
C SER A 21 2.96 -15.73 17.09
N VAL A 22 1.77 -15.72 17.68
CA VAL A 22 1.10 -14.49 18.14
C VAL A 22 1.76 -14.04 19.45
N ALA A 23 2.50 -12.95 19.42
CA ALA A 23 2.96 -12.23 20.59
C ALA A 23 2.00 -11.08 20.90
N THR A 24 1.34 -11.11 22.06
CA THR A 24 0.52 -10.01 22.57
C THR A 24 1.40 -8.88 23.05
N ALA A 25 1.37 -7.73 22.37
CA ALA A 25 2.09 -6.54 22.78
C ALA A 25 1.31 -5.73 23.82
N ALA A 26 1.98 -5.34 24.93
CA ALA A 26 1.45 -4.41 25.92
C ALA A 26 1.39 -2.98 25.38
N PRO A 27 0.46 -2.11 25.85
CA PRO A 27 0.33 -0.76 25.34
C PRO A 27 1.55 0.08 25.73
N ILE A 28 2.25 0.60 24.72
CA ILE A 28 3.37 1.52 24.89
C ILE A 28 2.83 2.93 25.04
N HIS A 29 2.76 3.45 26.28
CA HIS A 29 2.56 4.86 26.53
C HIS A 29 3.89 5.61 26.38
N THR A 30 4.14 6.20 25.22
CA THR A 30 5.25 7.12 25.04
C THR A 30 4.81 8.55 25.36
N PRO A 31 5.51 9.29 26.22
CA PRO A 31 5.17 10.72 26.45
C PRO A 31 5.35 11.51 25.15
N ILE A 32 4.40 12.41 24.88
CA ILE A 32 4.43 13.30 23.72
C ILE A 32 5.65 14.23 23.87
N SER A 33 6.76 13.86 23.26
CA SER A 33 7.91 14.75 23.12
C SER A 33 7.71 15.60 21.85
N ARG A 34 8.08 16.88 21.91
CA ARG A 34 8.13 17.72 20.70
C ARG A 34 8.96 16.99 19.65
N ALA A 35 8.41 16.88 18.42
CA ALA A 35 9.13 16.30 17.30
C ALA A 35 10.49 17.00 17.15
N ARG A 36 11.56 16.23 17.12
CA ARG A 36 12.90 16.72 16.79
C ARG A 36 13.07 16.61 15.29
N ALA A 37 13.51 17.68 14.66
CA ALA A 37 13.89 17.64 13.25
C ALA A 37 14.85 16.46 13.01
N GLY A 38 14.59 15.64 11.99
CA GLY A 38 15.36 14.45 11.65
C GLY A 38 15.26 13.27 12.65
N GLY A 39 14.47 13.40 13.73
CA GLY A 39 14.32 12.34 14.73
C GLY A 39 13.35 11.24 14.28
N TYR A 40 13.49 10.06 14.87
CA TYR A 40 12.56 8.92 14.69
C TYR A 40 11.73 8.72 15.96
N THR A 41 10.44 8.41 15.80
CA THR A 41 9.52 8.24 16.93
C THR A 41 8.42 7.23 16.58
N ASP A 42 8.15 6.32 17.50
CA ASP A 42 6.94 5.50 17.47
C ASP A 42 5.81 6.25 18.20
N LEU A 43 4.71 6.47 17.51
CA LEU A 43 3.51 7.09 18.06
C LEU A 43 2.41 6.04 18.29
N SER A 44 1.63 6.21 19.35
CA SER A 44 0.36 5.51 19.55
C SER A 44 -0.77 6.50 19.26
N VAL A 45 -1.40 6.35 18.11
CA VAL A 45 -2.42 7.27 17.62
C VAL A 45 -3.80 6.71 17.93
N PRO A 46 -4.63 7.42 18.72
CA PRO A 46 -6.02 7.03 18.94
C PRO A 46 -6.79 6.97 17.63
N SER A 47 -7.58 5.94 17.45
CA SER A 47 -8.44 5.79 16.28
C SER A 47 -9.76 5.10 16.64
N SER A 48 -10.71 5.12 15.70
CA SER A 48 -11.96 4.36 15.80
C SER A 48 -11.76 2.85 15.85
N MET A 49 -10.57 2.35 15.48
CA MET A 49 -10.18 0.94 15.56
C MET A 49 -9.43 0.59 16.86
N GLY A 50 -9.28 1.54 17.78
CA GLY A 50 -8.35 1.45 18.90
C GLY A 50 -7.01 2.15 18.58
N PRO A 51 -6.03 2.09 19.48
CA PRO A 51 -4.74 2.73 19.27
C PRO A 51 -3.97 2.08 18.10
N ILE A 52 -3.57 2.86 17.12
CA ILE A 52 -2.74 2.42 16.00
C ILE A 52 -1.31 2.92 16.21
N LYS A 53 -0.34 2.03 16.09
CA LYS A 53 1.07 2.39 16.05
C LYS A 53 1.38 3.08 14.73
N VAL A 54 2.12 4.17 14.78
CA VAL A 54 2.63 4.87 13.60
C VAL A 54 4.11 5.15 13.81
N GLN A 55 4.94 4.66 12.91
CA GLN A 55 6.36 4.93 12.91
C GLN A 55 6.61 6.21 12.12
N VAL A 56 7.37 7.15 12.67
CA VAL A 56 7.55 8.47 12.06
C VAL A 56 9.03 8.86 12.06
N GLN A 57 9.56 9.21 10.89
CA GLN A 57 10.80 9.95 10.75
C GLN A 57 10.46 11.41 10.44
N TRP A 58 10.83 12.31 11.33
CA TRP A 58 10.51 13.73 11.21
C TRP A 58 11.38 14.40 10.14
N ALA A 59 10.79 15.39 9.43
CA ALA A 59 11.47 16.21 8.44
C ALA A 59 12.81 16.76 8.96
N ALA A 60 13.87 16.67 8.17
CA ALA A 60 15.23 17.01 8.58
C ALA A 60 15.38 18.45 9.10
N ARG A 61 14.56 19.38 8.60
CA ARG A 61 14.57 20.80 8.97
C ARG A 61 13.24 21.28 9.52
N GLY A 62 12.39 20.36 10.04
CA GLY A 62 11.09 20.69 10.63
C GLY A 62 10.03 21.16 9.63
N GLY A 63 10.12 20.73 8.37
CA GLY A 63 9.10 20.97 7.35
C GLY A 63 7.75 20.36 7.70
N SER A 64 6.67 20.90 7.16
CA SER A 64 5.30 20.45 7.43
C SER A 64 4.79 19.40 6.46
N ALA A 65 5.49 19.14 5.35
CA ALA A 65 5.10 18.12 4.38
C ALA A 65 5.26 16.71 4.94
N ALA A 66 4.41 15.76 4.53
CA ALA A 66 4.56 14.37 4.89
C ALA A 66 4.40 13.42 3.71
N LEU A 67 5.09 12.28 3.80
CA LEU A 67 4.95 11.13 2.92
C LEU A 67 4.38 9.95 3.72
N TYR A 68 3.16 9.55 3.40
CA TYR A 68 2.53 8.34 3.91
C TYR A 68 2.99 7.14 3.10
N VAL A 69 3.49 6.11 3.77
CA VAL A 69 4.08 4.93 3.12
C VAL A 69 3.33 3.69 3.59
N LEU A 70 2.63 3.02 2.67
CA LEU A 70 1.73 1.91 2.96
C LEU A 70 2.37 0.57 2.65
N ASP A 71 2.23 -0.39 3.56
CA ASP A 71 2.72 -1.76 3.41
C ASP A 71 1.88 -2.58 2.41
N GLY A 72 2.36 -3.77 2.08
CA GLY A 72 1.65 -4.77 1.29
C GLY A 72 0.61 -5.55 2.09
N LEU A 73 0.09 -6.65 1.50
CA LEU A 73 -0.98 -7.47 2.10
C LEU A 73 -0.61 -8.00 3.49
N ARG A 74 0.67 -8.34 3.70
CA ARG A 74 1.24 -8.95 4.91
C ARG A 74 1.73 -7.92 5.94
N ALA A 75 1.14 -6.73 5.96
CA ALA A 75 1.51 -5.67 6.90
C ALA A 75 1.59 -6.18 8.35
N PRO A 76 2.77 -6.21 9.00
CA PRO A 76 2.90 -6.70 10.36
C PRO A 76 2.18 -5.81 11.38
N ALA A 77 1.83 -6.40 12.52
CA ALA A 77 1.10 -5.69 13.58
C ALA A 77 1.99 -4.81 14.47
N ASP A 78 3.31 -4.96 14.40
CA ASP A 78 4.26 -4.34 15.32
C ASP A 78 5.27 -3.37 14.67
N HIS A 79 5.43 -3.43 13.35
CA HIS A 79 6.29 -2.55 12.57
C HIS A 79 5.80 -2.42 11.12
N SER A 80 6.28 -1.40 10.39
CA SER A 80 6.16 -1.34 8.93
C SER A 80 7.37 -1.99 8.28
N GLN A 81 7.14 -2.85 7.30
CA GLN A 81 8.22 -3.50 6.56
C GLN A 81 9.09 -2.50 5.77
N TRP A 82 8.57 -1.33 5.45
CA TRP A 82 9.38 -0.25 4.88
C TRP A 82 10.53 0.19 5.79
N THR A 83 10.36 0.06 7.11
CA THR A 83 11.41 0.46 8.07
C THR A 83 12.42 -0.63 8.36
N THR A 84 12.10 -1.90 8.07
CA THR A 84 12.95 -3.08 8.36
C THR A 84 13.54 -3.73 7.12
N ASP A 85 12.77 -3.79 6.02
CA ASP A 85 13.14 -4.53 4.82
C ASP A 85 13.68 -3.63 3.72
N THR A 86 13.73 -2.31 3.97
CA THR A 86 14.21 -1.30 3.03
C THR A 86 15.09 -0.22 3.67
N ASP A 87 15.70 0.58 2.82
CA ASP A 87 16.47 1.77 3.20
C ASP A 87 15.61 3.06 3.25
N ALA A 88 14.29 2.97 3.31
CA ALA A 88 13.39 4.13 3.19
C ALA A 88 13.77 5.28 4.14
N LEU A 89 14.07 4.96 5.40
CA LEU A 89 14.51 5.96 6.39
C LEU A 89 15.78 6.68 5.96
N ARG A 90 16.77 5.94 5.43
CA ARG A 90 18.04 6.49 4.98
C ARG A 90 17.90 7.32 3.70
N GLN A 91 17.02 6.88 2.78
CA GLN A 91 16.79 7.57 1.51
C GLN A 91 16.26 9.00 1.69
N PHE A 92 15.51 9.25 2.77
CA PHE A 92 14.90 10.56 3.05
C PHE A 92 15.49 11.25 4.29
N ALA A 93 16.63 10.80 4.80
CA ALA A 93 17.21 11.30 6.06
C ALA A 93 17.48 12.81 6.06
N ASP A 94 17.87 13.36 4.91
CA ASP A 94 18.23 14.77 4.73
C ASP A 94 17.11 15.62 4.14
N ASP A 95 15.96 15.00 3.81
CA ASP A 95 14.85 15.68 3.16
C ASP A 95 13.93 16.39 4.16
N ASN A 96 13.31 17.47 3.72
CA ASN A 96 12.42 18.25 4.56
C ASN A 96 10.96 17.73 4.51
N VAL A 97 10.80 16.40 4.53
CA VAL A 97 9.53 15.68 4.53
C VAL A 97 9.47 14.70 5.70
N THR A 98 8.34 14.65 6.38
CA THR A 98 8.09 13.68 7.44
C THR A 98 7.61 12.36 6.82
N LEU A 99 8.34 11.25 7.07
CA LEU A 99 7.86 9.92 6.69
C LEU A 99 6.89 9.40 7.74
N VAL A 100 5.77 8.86 7.29
CA VAL A 100 4.70 8.33 8.13
C VAL A 100 4.40 6.90 7.69
N PHE A 101 4.69 5.94 8.56
CA PHE A 101 4.48 4.52 8.34
C PHE A 101 3.39 4.02 9.30
N PRO A 102 2.12 3.95 8.87
CA PRO A 102 1.07 3.32 9.67
C PRO A 102 1.36 1.83 9.82
N VAL A 103 1.33 1.32 11.04
CA VAL A 103 1.66 -0.09 11.35
C VAL A 103 0.38 -0.91 11.42
N GLY A 104 0.41 -2.10 10.81
CA GLY A 104 -0.74 -2.98 10.71
C GLY A 104 -1.55 -2.75 9.44
N GLY A 105 -2.81 -3.16 9.45
CA GLY A 105 -3.64 -3.11 8.24
C GLY A 105 -3.49 -4.36 7.37
N HIS A 106 -3.10 -5.47 7.96
CA HIS A 106 -3.04 -6.79 7.36
C HIS A 106 -4.32 -7.09 6.57
N SER A 107 -4.19 -7.38 5.27
CA SER A 107 -5.30 -7.64 4.34
C SER A 107 -6.37 -6.54 4.26
N SER A 108 -6.09 -5.32 4.76
CA SER A 108 -7.10 -4.26 4.90
C SER A 108 -7.43 -3.52 3.61
N PHE A 109 -6.55 -3.55 2.61
CA PHE A 109 -6.55 -2.65 1.46
C PHE A 109 -6.62 -1.16 1.84
N TYR A 110 -6.34 -0.86 3.12
CA TYR A 110 -6.41 0.49 3.71
C TYR A 110 -7.74 1.20 3.47
N THR A 111 -8.85 0.41 3.47
CA THR A 111 -10.20 0.92 3.27
C THR A 111 -11.05 0.82 4.53
N ASP A 112 -12.21 1.43 4.51
CA ASP A 112 -13.23 1.24 5.53
C ASP A 112 -14.08 0.02 5.15
N TRP A 113 -13.92 -1.06 5.92
CA TRP A 113 -14.68 -2.29 5.71
C TRP A 113 -16.14 -2.13 6.12
N TYR A 114 -17.02 -2.93 5.54
CA TYR A 114 -18.42 -2.97 5.93
C TYR A 114 -18.62 -3.59 7.32
N ARG A 115 -17.80 -4.61 7.66
CA ARG A 115 -17.84 -5.31 8.95
C ARG A 115 -16.51 -6.02 9.24
N PRO A 116 -16.31 -6.52 10.47
CA PRO A 116 -15.13 -7.35 10.76
C PRO A 116 -15.16 -8.62 9.92
N SER A 117 -13.98 -9.17 9.60
CA SER A 117 -13.91 -10.47 8.92
C SER A 117 -14.59 -11.56 9.75
N SER A 118 -15.55 -12.21 9.14
CA SER A 118 -16.40 -13.23 9.80
C SER A 118 -15.71 -14.60 9.97
N THR A 119 -14.51 -14.77 9.41
CA THR A 119 -13.87 -16.09 9.27
C THR A 119 -12.57 -16.24 10.06
N ASN A 120 -12.04 -15.17 10.66
CA ASN A 120 -10.75 -15.22 11.37
C ASN A 120 -10.79 -14.67 12.81
N GLY A 121 -11.98 -14.42 13.36
CA GLY A 121 -12.13 -13.91 14.72
C GLY A 121 -11.81 -12.42 14.87
N GLN A 122 -11.72 -11.67 13.79
CA GLN A 122 -11.55 -10.22 13.87
C GLN A 122 -12.76 -9.58 14.57
N GLU A 123 -12.52 -8.83 15.64
CA GLU A 123 -13.59 -8.17 16.40
C GLU A 123 -13.82 -6.72 15.94
N THR A 124 -12.78 -6.08 15.39
CA THR A 124 -12.82 -4.67 15.01
C THR A 124 -13.04 -4.50 13.52
N THR A 125 -14.05 -3.71 13.14
CA THR A 125 -14.23 -3.30 11.74
C THR A 125 -13.07 -2.40 11.32
N TYR A 126 -12.37 -2.74 10.26
CA TYR A 126 -11.33 -1.88 9.71
C TYR A 126 -11.92 -0.55 9.21
N LYS A 127 -11.29 0.56 9.61
CA LYS A 127 -11.60 1.94 9.24
C LYS A 127 -10.33 2.68 8.81
N TRP A 128 -9.56 2.02 7.95
CA TRP A 128 -8.25 2.53 7.57
C TRP A 128 -8.31 3.79 6.71
N GLU A 129 -9.28 3.95 5.82
CA GLU A 129 -9.47 5.19 5.08
C GLU A 129 -9.77 6.34 6.06
N THR A 130 -10.73 6.15 6.98
CA THR A 130 -11.03 7.13 8.03
C THR A 130 -9.79 7.46 8.86
N PHE A 131 -9.01 6.46 9.24
CA PHE A 131 -7.77 6.67 10.00
C PHE A 131 -6.77 7.53 9.22
N LEU A 132 -6.43 7.14 7.99
CA LEU A 132 -5.39 7.77 7.17
C LEU A 132 -5.75 9.17 6.69
N THR A 133 -7.05 9.49 6.58
CA THR A 133 -7.51 10.74 5.98
C THR A 133 -8.12 11.73 6.96
N ARG A 134 -8.50 11.27 8.15
CA ARG A 134 -9.14 12.13 9.18
C ARG A 134 -8.41 12.08 10.51
N GLU A 135 -8.26 10.89 11.10
CA GLU A 135 -7.77 10.74 12.47
C GLU A 135 -6.25 10.99 12.56
N LEU A 136 -5.46 10.33 11.72
CA LEU A 136 -4.00 10.47 11.70
C LEU A 136 -3.54 11.88 11.30
N PRO A 137 -4.07 12.53 10.24
CA PRO A 137 -3.69 13.92 9.93
C PRO A 137 -4.04 14.90 11.04
N ALA A 138 -5.19 14.74 11.70
CA ALA A 138 -5.57 15.56 12.85
C ALA A 138 -4.64 15.36 14.05
N TYR A 139 -4.16 14.13 14.24
CA TYR A 139 -3.19 13.82 15.28
C TYR A 139 -1.81 14.42 14.95
N LEU A 140 -1.31 14.25 13.74
CA LEU A 140 0.01 14.72 13.30
C LEU A 140 0.10 16.25 13.23
N GLN A 141 -1.02 16.95 13.01
CA GLN A 141 -1.06 18.41 13.02
C GLN A 141 -0.52 19.01 14.32
N ARG A 142 -0.63 18.31 15.45
CA ARG A 142 -0.08 18.74 16.75
C ARG A 142 1.45 18.79 16.76
N TYR A 143 2.08 18.12 15.82
CA TYR A 143 3.53 18.12 15.61
C TYR A 143 3.96 19.04 14.46
N GLY A 144 3.03 19.80 13.89
CA GLY A 144 3.31 20.73 12.79
C GLY A 144 3.20 20.13 11.39
N VAL A 145 2.77 18.86 11.25
CA VAL A 145 2.55 18.25 9.94
C VAL A 145 1.30 18.82 9.28
N SER A 146 1.39 19.13 8.01
CA SER A 146 0.29 19.67 7.21
C SER A 146 -0.81 18.60 7.01
N ARG A 147 -2.06 19.05 6.98
CA ARG A 147 -3.18 18.20 6.59
C ARG A 147 -3.39 18.11 5.08
N THR A 148 -2.79 19.02 4.31
CA THR A 148 -3.10 19.23 2.89
C THR A 148 -1.86 19.22 1.98
N ASN A 149 -0.66 19.09 2.54
CA ASN A 149 0.59 19.01 1.77
C ASN A 149 1.26 17.67 2.02
N ASN A 150 0.64 16.59 1.55
CA ASN A 150 1.12 15.24 1.76
C ASN A 150 1.23 14.48 0.45
N ALA A 151 2.13 13.51 0.42
CA ALA A 151 2.21 12.47 -0.59
C ALA A 151 1.81 11.13 0.01
N ILE A 152 1.42 10.19 -0.84
CA ILE A 152 1.11 8.83 -0.44
C ILE A 152 1.71 7.85 -1.44
N VAL A 153 2.38 6.83 -0.93
CA VAL A 153 2.91 5.73 -1.75
C VAL A 153 2.63 4.39 -1.07
N GLY A 154 2.68 3.32 -1.82
CA GLY A 154 2.55 2.00 -1.23
C GLY A 154 2.98 0.89 -2.17
N ALA A 155 3.22 -0.30 -1.59
CA ALA A 155 3.57 -1.50 -2.32
C ALA A 155 2.40 -2.48 -2.37
N SER A 156 2.24 -3.19 -3.49
CA SER A 156 1.25 -4.27 -3.63
C SER A 156 -0.18 -3.80 -3.27
N MET A 157 -0.81 -4.38 -2.24
CA MET A 157 -2.07 -3.92 -1.65
C MET A 157 -2.05 -2.40 -1.38
N GLY A 158 -0.97 -1.91 -0.76
CA GLY A 158 -0.79 -0.49 -0.46
C GLY A 158 -0.65 0.39 -1.71
N GLY A 159 -0.20 -0.18 -2.83
CA GLY A 159 -0.08 0.55 -4.10
C GLY A 159 -1.43 0.91 -4.72
N ASN A 160 -2.41 -0.01 -4.68
CA ASN A 160 -3.79 0.32 -5.05
C ASN A 160 -4.40 1.34 -4.07
N ALA A 161 -4.22 1.10 -2.77
CA ALA A 161 -4.73 1.98 -1.73
C ALA A 161 -4.18 3.42 -1.86
N ALA A 162 -2.89 3.59 -2.17
CA ALA A 162 -2.29 4.90 -2.36
C ALA A 162 -2.97 5.70 -3.49
N LEU A 163 -3.26 5.05 -4.63
CA LEU A 163 -3.95 5.70 -5.74
C LEU A 163 -5.42 6.00 -5.43
N THR A 164 -6.16 5.04 -4.84
CA THR A 164 -7.58 5.24 -4.53
C THR A 164 -7.79 6.27 -3.42
N LEU A 165 -6.95 6.26 -2.37
CA LEU A 165 -6.98 7.30 -1.34
C LEU A 165 -6.67 8.68 -1.92
N ALA A 166 -5.66 8.79 -2.79
CA ALA A 166 -5.35 10.06 -3.44
C ALA A 166 -6.47 10.52 -4.41
N ALA A 167 -7.16 9.59 -5.07
CA ALA A 167 -8.29 9.90 -5.94
C ALA A 167 -9.45 10.53 -5.15
N HIS A 168 -9.77 9.98 -3.98
CA HIS A 168 -10.89 10.44 -3.16
C HIS A 168 -10.55 11.58 -2.20
N HIS A 169 -9.26 11.84 -1.93
CA HIS A 169 -8.80 12.85 -0.96
C HIS A 169 -7.78 13.81 -1.59
N ARG A 170 -8.20 14.47 -2.70
CA ARG A 170 -7.39 15.41 -3.48
C ARG A 170 -6.95 16.65 -2.70
N ASP A 171 -7.66 17.00 -1.66
CA ASP A 171 -7.34 18.09 -0.73
C ASP A 171 -6.16 17.73 0.19
N GLN A 172 -5.95 16.46 0.48
CA GLN A 172 -4.88 15.96 1.34
C GLN A 172 -3.59 15.65 0.57
N PHE A 173 -3.71 14.99 -0.61
CA PHE A 173 -2.55 14.42 -1.31
C PHE A 173 -2.18 15.21 -2.57
N ARG A 174 -0.89 15.55 -2.69
CA ARG A 174 -0.26 16.27 -3.81
C ARG A 174 0.50 15.36 -4.75
N PHE A 175 0.76 14.12 -4.35
CA PHE A 175 1.44 13.08 -5.11
C PHE A 175 0.91 11.72 -4.69
N ALA A 176 0.84 10.77 -5.65
CA ALA A 176 0.57 9.38 -5.36
C ALA A 176 1.56 8.45 -6.09
N GLY A 177 2.01 7.40 -5.38
CA GLY A 177 2.90 6.38 -5.94
C GLY A 177 2.40 4.96 -5.68
N SER A 178 2.51 4.09 -6.68
CA SER A 178 2.14 2.69 -6.60
C SER A 178 3.28 1.81 -7.08
N PHE A 179 3.74 0.90 -6.23
CA PHE A 179 4.82 -0.04 -6.54
C PHE A 179 4.22 -1.45 -6.57
N SER A 180 4.20 -2.06 -7.75
CA SER A 180 3.58 -3.36 -8.01
C SER A 180 2.14 -3.43 -7.47
N GLY A 181 1.35 -2.37 -7.65
CA GLY A 181 -0.01 -2.27 -7.12
C GLY A 181 -1.00 -3.15 -7.88
N PHE A 182 -1.97 -3.70 -7.15
CA PHE A 182 -3.09 -4.47 -7.71
C PHE A 182 -4.19 -3.50 -8.17
N LEU A 183 -3.98 -2.82 -9.32
CA LEU A 183 -4.67 -1.59 -9.71
C LEU A 183 -6.05 -1.78 -10.35
N HIS A 184 -6.52 -3.01 -10.55
CA HIS A 184 -7.81 -3.28 -11.18
C HIS A 184 -8.52 -4.50 -10.54
N PRO A 185 -8.86 -4.43 -9.24
CA PRO A 185 -9.48 -5.52 -8.51
C PRO A 185 -10.85 -5.96 -9.06
N THR A 186 -11.55 -5.09 -9.82
CA THR A 186 -12.83 -5.43 -10.46
C THR A 186 -12.68 -6.23 -11.75
N PHE A 187 -11.45 -6.36 -12.28
CA PHE A 187 -11.23 -7.15 -13.50
C PHE A 187 -11.59 -8.63 -13.27
N PRO A 188 -12.30 -9.27 -14.20
CA PRO A 188 -12.75 -10.65 -14.05
C PRO A 188 -11.62 -11.60 -13.65
N LEU A 189 -11.90 -12.49 -12.71
CA LEU A 189 -10.98 -13.46 -12.09
C LEU A 189 -9.94 -12.88 -11.11
N TRP A 190 -9.71 -11.58 -11.08
CA TRP A 190 -8.75 -10.99 -10.15
C TRP A 190 -9.32 -10.86 -8.74
N ASN A 191 -10.63 -10.67 -8.63
CA ASN A 191 -11.34 -10.79 -7.36
C ASN A 191 -11.13 -12.17 -6.70
N GLU A 192 -11.09 -13.26 -7.48
CA GLU A 192 -10.84 -14.61 -6.95
C GLU A 192 -9.37 -14.78 -6.49
N ALA A 193 -8.41 -14.22 -7.23
CA ALA A 193 -7.02 -14.19 -6.80
C ALA A 193 -6.85 -13.40 -5.50
N MET A 194 -7.54 -12.27 -5.35
CA MET A 194 -7.56 -11.45 -4.16
C MET A 194 -8.21 -12.20 -2.97
N ARG A 195 -9.32 -12.91 -3.20
CA ARG A 195 -9.97 -13.79 -2.21
C ARG A 195 -9.01 -14.87 -1.71
N ALA A 196 -8.32 -15.56 -2.64
CA ALA A 196 -7.37 -16.58 -2.30
C ALA A 196 -6.18 -16.04 -1.49
N ALA A 197 -5.64 -14.87 -1.89
CA ALA A 197 -4.54 -14.22 -1.19
C ALA A 197 -4.94 -13.79 0.24
N MET A 198 -6.10 -13.18 0.42
CA MET A 198 -6.60 -12.77 1.73
C MET A 198 -6.93 -13.96 2.64
N TRP A 199 -7.41 -15.05 2.05
CA TRP A 199 -7.64 -16.30 2.77
C TRP A 199 -6.34 -16.95 3.24
N ASP A 200 -5.34 -17.06 2.35
CA ASP A 200 -4.01 -17.60 2.67
C ASP A 200 -3.31 -16.79 3.76
N GLU A 201 -3.53 -15.49 3.74
CA GLU A 201 -2.86 -14.55 4.63
C GLU A 201 -3.42 -14.52 6.07
N GLY A 202 -4.56 -15.04 6.32
CA GLY A 202 -5.14 -15.03 7.67
C GLY A 202 -6.64 -15.28 7.68
N ASN A 203 -7.12 -16.05 6.74
CA ASN A 203 -8.55 -16.41 6.60
C ASN A 203 -9.47 -15.17 6.58
N PHE A 204 -9.03 -14.08 5.96
CA PHE A 204 -9.88 -12.90 5.81
C PHE A 204 -10.98 -13.14 4.78
N ASN A 205 -12.21 -12.79 5.14
CA ASN A 205 -13.35 -12.86 4.23
C ASN A 205 -13.46 -11.58 3.39
N LEU A 206 -13.15 -11.69 2.11
CA LEU A 206 -13.17 -10.58 1.16
C LEU A 206 -14.54 -9.88 1.08
N ASP A 207 -15.66 -10.64 1.20
CA ASP A 207 -17.01 -10.07 1.11
C ASP A 207 -17.38 -9.21 2.34
N ASP A 208 -16.65 -9.33 3.44
CA ASP A 208 -16.84 -8.47 4.61
C ASP A 208 -16.17 -7.10 4.43
N MET A 209 -15.21 -7.00 3.49
CA MET A 209 -14.54 -5.76 3.15
C MET A 209 -15.43 -4.84 2.31
N TRP A 210 -15.83 -5.27 1.12
CA TRP A 210 -16.51 -4.47 0.11
C TRP A 210 -17.85 -5.05 -0.36
N GLY A 211 -18.41 -6.04 0.35
CA GLY A 211 -19.59 -6.77 -0.10
C GLY A 211 -19.28 -7.77 -1.22
N PRO A 212 -20.32 -8.43 -1.75
CA PRO A 212 -20.16 -9.35 -2.86
C PRO A 212 -19.63 -8.64 -4.11
N VAL A 213 -19.00 -9.40 -5.00
CA VAL A 213 -18.51 -8.87 -6.28
C VAL A 213 -19.64 -8.16 -7.03
N GLY A 214 -19.39 -6.94 -7.47
CA GLY A 214 -20.37 -6.06 -8.11
C GLY A 214 -21.03 -5.04 -7.17
N ASP A 215 -20.75 -5.10 -5.87
CA ASP A 215 -21.09 -3.99 -4.96
C ASP A 215 -20.34 -2.72 -5.38
N PRO A 216 -20.95 -1.52 -5.26
CA PRO A 216 -20.30 -0.25 -5.64
C PRO A 216 -18.96 0.03 -4.95
N ALA A 217 -18.72 -0.56 -3.78
CA ALA A 217 -17.45 -0.44 -3.08
C ALA A 217 -16.27 -1.01 -3.87
N TRP A 218 -16.50 -2.03 -4.71
CA TRP A 218 -15.47 -2.58 -5.58
C TRP A 218 -14.94 -1.55 -6.57
N SER A 219 -15.86 -0.91 -7.33
CA SER A 219 -15.49 0.15 -8.28
C SER A 219 -14.86 1.35 -7.58
N ARG A 220 -15.39 1.74 -6.41
CA ARG A 220 -14.84 2.85 -5.62
C ARG A 220 -13.38 2.62 -5.22
N ASN A 221 -13.00 1.39 -4.90
CA ASN A 221 -11.67 1.03 -4.44
C ASN A 221 -10.78 0.43 -5.55
N ASP A 222 -11.13 0.66 -6.80
CA ASP A 222 -10.39 0.25 -7.99
C ASP A 222 -9.71 1.46 -8.62
N ALA A 223 -8.38 1.51 -8.61
CA ALA A 223 -7.63 2.66 -9.13
C ALA A 223 -7.87 2.90 -10.63
N THR A 224 -8.11 1.83 -11.40
CA THR A 224 -8.37 1.92 -12.85
C THR A 224 -9.76 2.50 -13.13
N GLU A 225 -10.77 2.07 -12.36
CA GLU A 225 -12.12 2.63 -12.45
C GLU A 225 -12.15 4.10 -11.99
N GLN A 226 -11.39 4.44 -10.95
CA GLN A 226 -11.32 5.78 -10.39
C GLN A 226 -10.28 6.70 -11.06
N ALA A 227 -9.67 6.29 -12.15
CA ALA A 227 -8.57 7.00 -12.81
C ALA A 227 -8.88 8.48 -13.14
N GLU A 228 -10.15 8.80 -13.50
CA GLU A 228 -10.55 10.18 -13.78
C GLU A 228 -10.34 11.13 -12.60
N LEU A 229 -10.52 10.65 -11.37
CA LEU A 229 -10.33 11.46 -10.16
C LEU A 229 -8.86 11.81 -9.90
N LEU A 230 -7.93 11.13 -10.58
CA LEU A 230 -6.48 11.37 -10.49
C LEU A 230 -5.97 12.46 -11.45
N ARG A 231 -6.86 13.03 -12.27
CA ARG A 231 -6.49 14.07 -13.25
C ARG A 231 -5.75 15.23 -12.59
N GLY A 232 -4.58 15.56 -13.14
CA GLY A 232 -3.72 16.64 -12.65
C GLY A 232 -2.95 16.32 -11.35
N LEU A 233 -3.02 15.10 -10.84
CA LEU A 233 -2.16 14.65 -9.75
C LEU A 233 -0.84 14.12 -10.33
N PRO A 234 0.33 14.59 -9.90
CA PRO A 234 1.60 13.92 -10.19
C PRO A 234 1.59 12.49 -9.65
N MET A 235 1.90 11.51 -10.51
CA MET A 235 1.87 10.10 -10.16
C MET A 235 3.11 9.36 -10.64
N TYR A 236 3.53 8.37 -9.87
CA TYR A 236 4.52 7.40 -10.27
C TYR A 236 3.99 5.98 -10.03
N VAL A 237 3.99 5.16 -11.07
CA VAL A 237 3.61 3.74 -10.98
C VAL A 237 4.80 2.92 -11.46
N SER A 238 5.19 1.93 -10.71
CA SER A 238 6.22 0.98 -11.11
C SER A 238 5.75 -0.44 -10.92
N THR A 239 6.26 -1.33 -11.75
CA THR A 239 6.09 -2.78 -11.64
C THR A 239 7.32 -3.47 -12.21
N GLY A 240 7.60 -4.68 -11.76
CA GLY A 240 8.58 -5.56 -12.38
C GLY A 240 7.99 -6.25 -13.62
N ASN A 241 8.82 -6.93 -14.37
CA ASN A 241 8.40 -7.76 -15.51
C ASN A 241 8.17 -9.25 -15.12
N GLY A 242 8.30 -9.58 -13.83
CA GLY A 242 8.21 -10.93 -13.29
C GLY A 242 9.47 -11.78 -13.50
N LEU A 243 10.52 -11.25 -14.12
CA LEU A 243 11.79 -11.98 -14.27
C LEU A 243 12.66 -11.79 -13.03
N PRO A 244 13.12 -12.88 -12.39
CA PRO A 244 13.94 -12.77 -11.20
C PRO A 244 15.34 -12.25 -11.52
N GLY A 245 15.89 -11.48 -10.60
CA GLY A 245 17.24 -10.93 -10.68
C GLY A 245 18.08 -11.25 -9.44
N PRO A 246 19.29 -10.68 -9.34
CA PRO A 246 20.16 -10.88 -8.19
C PRO A 246 19.50 -10.62 -6.82
N PRO A 247 18.60 -9.62 -6.67
CA PRO A 247 17.91 -9.38 -5.41
C PRO A 247 17.01 -10.54 -4.93
N ASP A 248 16.59 -11.43 -5.84
CA ASP A 248 15.69 -12.56 -5.51
C ASP A 248 16.45 -13.79 -4.98
N LEU A 249 17.76 -13.89 -5.20
CA LEU A 249 18.56 -15.05 -4.81
C LEU A 249 18.42 -15.45 -3.33
N PRO A 250 18.32 -14.53 -2.37
CA PRO A 250 18.16 -14.87 -0.95
C PRO A 250 16.81 -15.52 -0.60
N PHE A 251 15.76 -15.35 -1.44
CA PHE A 251 14.39 -15.77 -1.10
C PHE A 251 14.09 -17.25 -1.34
N GLY A 252 14.96 -17.96 -2.08
CA GLY A 252 14.78 -19.36 -2.46
C GLY A 252 13.74 -19.55 -3.58
N VAL A 253 13.81 -20.71 -4.25
CA VAL A 253 13.09 -20.97 -5.51
C VAL A 253 11.57 -20.84 -5.35
N GLY A 254 10.98 -21.40 -4.29
CA GLY A 254 9.52 -21.38 -4.09
C GLY A 254 8.96 -19.97 -3.93
N ASN A 255 9.60 -19.15 -3.09
CA ASN A 255 9.18 -17.76 -2.88
C ASN A 255 9.40 -16.91 -4.14
N THR A 256 10.50 -17.16 -4.86
CA THR A 256 10.77 -16.47 -6.12
C THR A 256 9.69 -16.77 -7.16
N VAL A 257 9.27 -18.03 -7.33
CA VAL A 257 8.19 -18.40 -8.26
C VAL A 257 6.87 -17.72 -7.90
N ASN A 258 6.53 -17.67 -6.62
CA ASN A 258 5.34 -16.95 -6.16
C ASN A 258 5.44 -15.44 -6.46
N ALA A 259 6.58 -14.84 -6.19
CA ALA A 259 6.84 -13.42 -6.47
C ALA A 259 6.77 -13.11 -7.98
N MET A 260 7.26 -13.99 -8.85
CA MET A 260 7.12 -13.88 -10.30
C MET A 260 5.66 -13.90 -10.75
N GLY A 261 4.86 -14.81 -10.19
CA GLY A 261 3.43 -14.94 -10.49
C GLY A 261 2.65 -13.69 -10.10
N LEU A 262 2.86 -13.21 -8.89
CA LEU A 262 2.24 -11.98 -8.39
C LEU A 262 2.64 -10.76 -9.22
N GLU A 263 3.93 -10.64 -9.55
CA GLU A 263 4.41 -9.50 -10.34
C GLU A 263 3.86 -9.50 -11.76
N THR A 264 3.69 -10.67 -12.37
CA THR A 264 3.04 -10.78 -13.69
C THR A 264 1.61 -10.25 -13.66
N MET A 265 0.86 -10.50 -12.59
CA MET A 265 -0.51 -9.97 -12.42
C MET A 265 -0.49 -8.45 -12.22
N THR A 266 0.40 -7.93 -11.37
CA THR A 266 0.48 -6.48 -11.13
C THR A 266 1.01 -5.73 -12.35
N THR A 267 1.86 -6.34 -13.17
CA THR A 267 2.29 -5.78 -14.46
C THR A 267 1.11 -5.64 -15.42
N ALA A 268 0.27 -6.68 -15.54
CA ALA A 268 -0.94 -6.59 -16.34
C ALA A 268 -1.89 -5.50 -15.82
N ALA A 269 -2.05 -5.38 -14.49
CA ALA A 269 -2.84 -4.33 -13.86
C ALA A 269 -2.31 -2.92 -14.17
N ALA A 270 -1.00 -2.73 -14.08
CA ALA A 270 -0.35 -1.46 -14.40
C ALA A 270 -0.51 -1.08 -15.89
N GLN A 271 -0.51 -2.08 -16.78
CA GLN A 271 -0.80 -1.86 -18.20
C GLN A 271 -2.24 -1.41 -18.44
N MET A 272 -3.22 -2.08 -17.82
CA MET A 272 -4.63 -1.70 -17.92
C MET A 272 -4.85 -0.28 -17.37
N PHE A 273 -4.23 0.04 -16.24
CA PHE A 273 -4.27 1.38 -15.65
C PHE A 273 -3.65 2.43 -16.60
N ARG A 274 -2.50 2.15 -17.20
CA ARG A 274 -1.86 3.01 -18.22
C ARG A 274 -2.79 3.27 -19.41
N ASP A 275 -3.41 2.21 -19.93
CA ASP A 275 -4.30 2.31 -21.09
C ASP A 275 -5.56 3.14 -20.72
N ARG A 276 -6.08 2.98 -19.51
CA ARG A 276 -7.16 3.80 -18.99
C ARG A 276 -6.76 5.26 -18.85
N LEU A 277 -5.58 5.57 -18.30
CA LEU A 277 -5.08 6.94 -18.23
C LEU A 277 -4.92 7.56 -19.62
N ALA A 278 -4.37 6.81 -20.58
CA ALA A 278 -4.20 7.27 -21.95
C ALA A 278 -5.55 7.58 -22.60
N ALA A 279 -6.56 6.72 -22.43
CA ALA A 279 -7.92 6.95 -22.94
C ALA A 279 -8.58 8.21 -22.34
N LEU A 280 -8.20 8.57 -21.12
CA LEU A 280 -8.68 9.78 -20.44
C LEU A 280 -7.80 11.02 -20.70
N GLY A 281 -6.69 10.89 -21.40
CA GLY A 281 -5.72 11.97 -21.60
C GLY A 281 -5.06 12.42 -20.29
N ILE A 282 -4.85 11.50 -19.36
CA ILE A 282 -4.17 11.72 -18.07
C ILE A 282 -2.73 11.22 -18.18
N THR A 283 -1.78 12.01 -17.71
CA THR A 283 -0.35 11.66 -17.70
C THR A 283 0.09 11.14 -16.35
N ALA A 284 0.88 10.07 -16.35
CA ALA A 284 1.60 9.55 -15.21
C ALA A 284 2.96 9.01 -15.68
N ARG A 285 3.95 8.97 -14.80
CA ARG A 285 5.17 8.20 -15.07
C ARG A 285 4.90 6.74 -14.69
N ILE A 286 5.04 5.84 -15.66
CA ILE A 286 4.83 4.41 -15.45
C ILE A 286 6.06 3.66 -15.96
N ASP A 287 6.78 3.02 -15.04
CA ASP A 287 8.01 2.28 -15.33
C ASP A 287 7.75 0.77 -15.16
N VAL A 288 8.15 -0.02 -16.14
CA VAL A 288 8.25 -1.49 -16.03
C VAL A 288 9.73 -1.84 -15.97
N MET A 289 10.17 -2.40 -14.87
CA MET A 289 11.57 -2.71 -14.59
C MET A 289 11.78 -4.24 -14.61
N ASP A 290 13.02 -4.70 -14.67
CA ASP A 290 13.31 -6.10 -14.36
C ASP A 290 13.10 -6.33 -12.86
N GLY A 291 12.42 -7.43 -12.50
CA GLY A 291 12.21 -7.78 -11.10
C GLY A 291 10.92 -8.52 -10.82
N THR A 292 10.80 -8.94 -9.56
CA THR A 292 9.67 -9.69 -9.02
C THR A 292 8.97 -8.91 -7.90
N HIS A 293 7.95 -9.54 -7.27
CA HIS A 293 7.11 -8.94 -6.23
C HIS A 293 7.79 -8.95 -4.86
N THR A 294 8.91 -8.19 -4.71
CA THR A 294 9.74 -8.22 -3.49
C THR A 294 10.28 -6.85 -3.09
N TRP A 295 10.63 -6.70 -1.81
CA TRP A 295 11.05 -5.45 -1.16
C TRP A 295 12.21 -4.72 -1.81
N PRO A 296 13.27 -5.38 -2.31
CA PRO A 296 14.40 -4.68 -2.95
C PRO A 296 13.97 -3.86 -4.17
N TYR A 297 13.00 -4.34 -4.95
CA TYR A 297 12.51 -3.60 -6.11
C TYR A 297 11.60 -2.42 -5.70
N TRP A 298 10.80 -2.58 -4.66
CA TRP A 298 9.99 -1.48 -4.11
C TRP A 298 10.84 -0.40 -3.48
N GLN A 299 11.94 -0.77 -2.81
CA GLN A 299 12.96 0.17 -2.33
C GLN A 299 13.53 1.01 -3.48
N GLN A 300 13.88 0.38 -4.61
CA GLN A 300 14.39 1.05 -5.80
C GLN A 300 13.32 1.96 -6.43
N ALA A 301 12.06 1.50 -6.47
CA ALA A 301 10.94 2.30 -6.94
C ALA A 301 10.72 3.55 -6.09
N LEU A 302 10.81 3.44 -4.76
CA LEU A 302 10.73 4.57 -3.84
C LEU A 302 11.87 5.57 -4.08
N ALA A 303 13.10 5.10 -4.25
CA ALA A 303 14.24 5.95 -4.59
C ALA A 303 14.03 6.70 -5.92
N THR A 304 13.46 6.04 -6.92
CA THR A 304 13.12 6.65 -8.21
C THR A 304 12.01 7.68 -8.11
N ALA A 305 11.02 7.44 -7.25
CA ALA A 305 9.89 8.35 -6.98
C ALA A 305 10.31 9.58 -6.15
N ARG A 306 11.37 9.47 -5.33
CA ARG A 306 11.76 10.50 -4.35
C ARG A 306 11.85 11.91 -4.93
N PRO A 307 12.56 12.21 -6.04
CA PRO A 307 12.60 13.58 -6.57
C PRO A 307 11.20 14.09 -6.93
N MET A 308 10.33 13.27 -7.53
CA MET A 308 8.96 13.66 -7.89
C MET A 308 8.10 13.95 -6.64
N ILE A 309 8.31 13.19 -5.56
CA ILE A 309 7.64 13.43 -4.27
C ILE A 309 8.08 14.76 -3.68
N LEU A 310 9.40 15.02 -3.65
CA LEU A 310 9.95 16.26 -3.08
C LEU A 310 9.53 17.48 -3.90
N ASP A 311 9.53 17.39 -5.24
CA ASP A 311 9.02 18.45 -6.12
C ASP A 311 7.55 18.76 -5.85
N ALA A 312 6.69 17.73 -5.78
CA ALA A 312 5.26 17.89 -5.56
C ALA A 312 4.92 18.51 -4.19
N LEU A 313 5.78 18.28 -3.20
CA LEU A 313 5.60 18.77 -1.83
C LEU A 313 6.37 20.08 -1.55
N GLY A 314 7.29 20.49 -2.43
CA GLY A 314 8.21 21.59 -2.16
C GLY A 314 9.12 21.32 -0.95
N ALA A 315 9.64 20.10 -0.81
CA ALA A 315 10.26 19.59 0.42
C ALA A 315 11.76 19.21 0.25
N HIS A 316 12.47 19.88 -0.63
CA HIS A 316 13.91 19.69 -0.86
C HIS A 316 14.78 20.11 0.32
#